data_0d66af20732ab449b75ea194179f1142
#
_entry.id   0d66af20732ab449b75ea194179f1142
#
_cell.length_a   1.000
_cell.length_b   1.000
_cell.length_c   1.000
_cell.angle_alpha   90.00
_cell.angle_beta   90.00
_cell.angle_gamma   90.00
#
_symmetry.space_group_name_H-M   'P 1'
#
loop_
_entity.id
_entity.type
_entity.pdbx_description
1 polymer ?
#
loop_
_entity_poly.entity_id
_entity_poly.type
_entity_poly.pdbx_seq_one_letter_code
_entity_poly.pdbx_strand_id
1 'polypeptide(L)'
;MLVAACFAAGGCGDPDDDRPAPPVETPPPSPVDTMQILMDEYTISMPLVLPAGPHAVRFVNAGFEEHNIYFRRMEDTLAAWVLERRLNPGERRVATVELEPGAYMAICDFSGHDGRGMFTEFTVAPAADSPERPDAAPPPS
;
A
#
# COMPACT_ATOMS: atom_id res chain seq x y z
N MET A 1 -28.51 26.45 67.05
CA MET A 1 -27.07 26.69 67.15
C MET A 1 -26.38 25.73 66.19
N LEU A 2 -25.95 26.28 65.08
CA LEU A 2 -25.29 25.51 64.03
C LEU A 2 -23.85 25.97 64.03
N VAL A 3 -22.94 25.02 64.18
CA VAL A 3 -21.48 25.23 64.02
C VAL A 3 -21.05 24.68 62.72
N ALA A 4 -20.55 25.55 61.81
CA ALA A 4 -19.98 25.18 60.54
C ALA A 4 -18.48 24.91 60.74
N ALA A 5 -17.98 23.73 60.35
CA ALA A 5 -16.62 23.39 60.30
C ALA A 5 -16.12 23.47 58.84
N CYS A 6 -15.20 24.39 58.57
CA CYS A 6 -14.45 24.45 57.31
C CYS A 6 -13.33 23.41 57.31
N PHE A 7 -13.34 22.47 56.36
CA PHE A 7 -12.20 21.63 56.05
C PHE A 7 -11.46 22.22 54.86
N ALA A 8 -10.23 22.70 55.11
CA ALA A 8 -9.31 23.05 54.09
C ALA A 8 -8.52 21.76 53.68
N ALA A 9 -8.72 21.27 52.47
CA ALA A 9 -7.92 20.21 51.89
C ALA A 9 -6.76 20.85 51.13
N GLY A 10 -5.58 20.79 51.76
CA GLY A 10 -4.33 21.09 51.10
C GLY A 10 -3.92 19.91 50.19
N GLY A 11 -3.88 20.13 48.89
CA GLY A 11 -3.31 19.19 47.96
C GLY A 11 -1.77 19.25 48.00
N CYS A 12 -1.14 18.21 48.51
CA CYS A 12 0.31 17.98 48.30
C CYS A 12 0.48 17.42 46.91
N GLY A 13 1.05 18.20 45.99
CA GLY A 13 1.55 17.70 44.74
C GLY A 13 2.83 16.90 44.97
N ASP A 14 2.89 15.68 44.52
CA ASP A 14 4.10 14.87 44.55
C ASP A 14 5.08 15.39 43.47
N PRO A 15 6.31 15.74 43.82
CA PRO A 15 7.30 16.26 42.87
C PRO A 15 8.14 15.19 42.17
N ASP A 16 7.75 13.92 42.21
CA ASP A 16 8.54 12.81 41.66
C ASP A 16 7.76 11.95 40.65
N ASP A 17 7.02 12.57 39.72
CA ASP A 17 6.52 11.82 38.57
C ASP A 17 7.45 11.97 37.35
N ASP A 18 8.72 11.53 37.54
CA ASP A 18 9.69 11.32 36.46
C ASP A 18 9.46 9.97 35.79
N ARG A 19 8.20 9.65 35.54
CA ARG A 19 7.83 8.47 34.80
C ARG A 19 8.03 8.76 33.30
N PRO A 20 8.94 8.02 32.62
CA PRO A 20 9.10 8.20 31.18
C PRO A 20 7.74 7.99 30.50
N ALA A 21 7.36 8.94 29.67
CA ALA A 21 6.15 8.85 28.87
C ALA A 21 6.16 7.51 28.10
N PRO A 22 5.03 6.79 28.04
CA PRO A 22 4.97 5.56 27.26
C PRO A 22 5.37 5.86 25.81
N PRO A 23 6.03 4.91 25.11
CA PRO A 23 6.37 5.07 23.72
C PRO A 23 5.11 5.51 22.95
N VAL A 24 5.23 6.58 22.20
CA VAL A 24 4.15 6.98 21.27
C VAL A 24 4.03 5.89 20.23
N GLU A 25 3.11 4.94 20.44
CA GLU A 25 2.77 3.98 19.42
C GLU A 25 2.22 4.78 18.23
N THR A 26 3.00 4.79 17.14
CA THR A 26 2.52 5.32 15.87
C THR A 26 1.26 4.53 15.51
N PRO A 27 0.09 5.17 15.38
CA PRO A 27 -1.12 4.43 15.03
C PRO A 27 -0.87 3.68 13.72
N PRO A 28 -1.37 2.45 13.58
CA PRO A 28 -1.27 1.73 12.31
C PRO A 28 -1.88 2.60 11.21
N PRO A 29 -1.31 2.61 10.00
CA PRO A 29 -1.79 3.43 8.90
C PRO A 29 -3.31 3.21 8.73
N SER A 30 -4.02 4.31 8.64
CA SER A 30 -5.48 4.28 8.51
C SER A 30 -5.89 3.46 7.28
N PRO A 31 -6.97 2.68 7.33
CA PRO A 31 -7.38 1.81 6.21
C PRO A 31 -7.71 2.56 4.90
N VAL A 32 -7.72 3.88 4.91
CA VAL A 32 -7.94 4.75 3.73
C VAL A 32 -6.73 4.84 2.79
N ASP A 33 -5.52 4.50 3.25
CA ASP A 33 -4.30 4.60 2.44
C ASP A 33 -3.88 3.28 1.78
N THR A 34 -4.63 2.21 1.99
CA THR A 34 -4.32 0.92 1.37
C THR A 34 -5.00 0.81 0.02
N MET A 35 -4.21 0.90 -1.05
CA MET A 35 -4.70 0.61 -2.40
C MET A 35 -5.27 -0.80 -2.48
N GLN A 36 -6.34 -0.98 -3.25
CA GLN A 36 -6.93 -2.29 -3.47
C GLN A 36 -6.89 -2.68 -4.94
N ILE A 37 -6.50 -3.91 -5.19
CA ILE A 37 -6.58 -4.57 -6.49
C ILE A 37 -7.51 -5.77 -6.35
N LEU A 38 -8.58 -5.78 -7.12
CA LEU A 38 -9.57 -6.83 -7.15
C LEU A 38 -9.38 -7.69 -8.41
N MET A 39 -9.28 -8.98 -8.23
CA MET A 39 -9.21 -9.98 -9.31
C MET A 39 -10.49 -10.79 -9.34
N ASP A 40 -11.07 -10.90 -10.50
CA ASP A 40 -12.24 -11.71 -10.83
C ASP A 40 -11.94 -12.47 -12.12
N GLU A 41 -12.84 -13.36 -12.59
CA GLU A 41 -12.57 -14.11 -13.82
C GLU A 41 -12.29 -13.17 -14.99
N TYR A 42 -11.01 -13.21 -15.43
CA TYR A 42 -10.43 -12.46 -16.56
C TYR A 42 -10.45 -10.94 -16.41
N THR A 43 -10.67 -10.43 -15.18
CA THR A 43 -10.68 -8.99 -14.90
C THR A 43 -9.76 -8.63 -13.74
N ILE A 44 -8.99 -7.56 -13.91
CA ILE A 44 -8.21 -6.92 -12.86
C ILE A 44 -8.71 -5.49 -12.69
N SER A 45 -9.41 -5.24 -11.59
CA SER A 45 -9.91 -3.90 -11.24
C SER A 45 -8.95 -3.22 -10.27
N MET A 46 -8.35 -2.11 -10.68
CA MET A 46 -7.37 -1.35 -9.93
C MET A 46 -7.35 0.12 -10.34
N PRO A 47 -6.76 1.02 -9.55
CA PRO A 47 -6.48 2.38 -9.99
C PRO A 47 -5.55 2.36 -11.23
N LEU A 48 -5.85 3.16 -12.24
CA LEU A 48 -5.05 3.23 -13.46
C LEU A 48 -3.83 4.16 -13.34
N VAL A 49 -3.73 4.88 -12.23
CA VAL A 49 -2.55 5.70 -11.87
C VAL A 49 -2.16 5.37 -10.45
N LEU A 50 -0.93 4.94 -10.25
CA LEU A 50 -0.33 4.67 -8.95
C LEU A 50 0.82 5.66 -8.70
N PRO A 51 1.08 6.06 -7.46
CA PRO A 51 2.28 6.82 -7.14
C PRO A 51 3.52 5.92 -7.16
N ALA A 52 4.68 6.47 -7.47
CA ALA A 52 5.95 5.76 -7.39
C ALA A 52 6.38 5.54 -5.93
N GLY A 53 7.19 4.51 -5.69
CA GLY A 53 7.72 4.14 -4.39
C GLY A 53 6.94 3.02 -3.71
N PRO A 54 7.26 2.71 -2.45
CA PRO A 54 6.66 1.59 -1.73
C PRO A 54 5.25 1.93 -1.22
N HIS A 55 4.27 1.08 -1.57
CA HIS A 55 2.88 1.20 -1.12
C HIS A 55 2.34 -0.12 -0.61
N ALA A 56 1.54 -0.08 0.46
CA ALA A 56 0.77 -1.23 0.89
C ALA A 56 -0.43 -1.42 -0.05
N VAL A 57 -0.48 -2.56 -0.72
CA VAL A 57 -1.55 -2.92 -1.67
C VAL A 57 -2.28 -4.15 -1.17
N ARG A 58 -3.59 -4.07 -1.12
CA ARG A 58 -4.47 -5.18 -0.80
C ARG A 58 -4.92 -5.86 -2.08
N PHE A 59 -4.51 -7.09 -2.26
CA PHE A 59 -4.95 -7.97 -3.33
C PHE A 59 -6.13 -8.79 -2.85
N VAL A 60 -7.19 -8.89 -3.63
CA VAL A 60 -8.41 -9.63 -3.32
C VAL A 60 -8.78 -10.50 -4.52
N ASN A 61 -8.91 -11.80 -4.31
CA ASN A 61 -9.53 -12.69 -5.27
C ASN A 61 -11.03 -12.75 -5.00
N ALA A 62 -11.83 -12.13 -5.84
CA ALA A 62 -13.29 -12.13 -5.77
C ALA A 62 -13.92 -13.19 -6.70
N GLY A 63 -13.09 -13.88 -7.48
CA GLY A 63 -13.51 -14.89 -8.43
C GLY A 63 -13.64 -16.29 -7.83
N PHE A 64 -13.90 -17.28 -8.70
CA PHE A 64 -14.07 -18.69 -8.36
C PHE A 64 -12.83 -19.54 -8.68
N GLU A 65 -11.88 -19.00 -9.43
CA GLU A 65 -10.61 -19.63 -9.79
C GLU A 65 -9.46 -19.05 -8.99
N GLU A 66 -8.30 -19.72 -8.98
CA GLU A 66 -7.08 -19.16 -8.43
C GLU A 66 -6.56 -18.05 -9.35
N HIS A 67 -6.03 -16.99 -8.77
CA HIS A 67 -5.37 -15.92 -9.49
C HIS A 67 -3.99 -15.63 -8.92
N ASN A 68 -3.06 -15.24 -9.79
CA ASN A 68 -1.84 -14.54 -9.40
C ASN A 68 -1.86 -13.13 -10.03
N ILE A 69 -0.88 -12.34 -9.72
CA ILE A 69 -0.66 -11.06 -10.38
C ILE A 69 0.82 -10.72 -10.39
N TYR A 70 1.28 -10.21 -11.51
CA TYR A 70 2.59 -9.58 -11.63
C TYR A 70 2.46 -8.28 -12.42
N PHE A 71 3.41 -7.38 -12.20
CA PHE A 71 3.52 -6.12 -12.93
C PHE A 71 4.75 -6.14 -13.81
N ARG A 72 4.59 -5.74 -15.05
CA ARG A 72 5.64 -5.67 -16.06
C ARG A 72 5.62 -4.29 -16.69
N ARG A 73 6.79 -3.68 -16.92
CA ARG A 73 6.87 -2.47 -17.76
C ARG A 73 6.42 -2.78 -19.18
N MET A 74 5.82 -1.81 -19.85
CA MET A 74 5.34 -2.00 -21.22
C MET A 74 6.48 -2.32 -22.20
N GLU A 75 7.65 -1.72 -21.99
CA GLU A 75 8.85 -1.92 -22.80
C GLU A 75 9.67 -3.17 -22.44
N ASP A 76 9.39 -3.81 -21.28
CA ASP A 76 10.16 -4.95 -20.79
C ASP A 76 9.45 -6.29 -21.00
N THR A 77 10.22 -7.36 -20.99
CA THR A 77 9.70 -8.74 -21.00
C THR A 77 9.70 -9.38 -19.61
N LEU A 78 10.42 -8.79 -18.66
CA LEU A 78 10.55 -9.31 -17.29
C LEU A 78 9.54 -8.62 -16.35
N ALA A 79 9.09 -9.36 -15.34
CA ALA A 79 8.26 -8.79 -14.30
C ALA A 79 9.09 -7.83 -13.42
N ALA A 80 8.55 -6.62 -13.17
CA ALA A 80 9.10 -5.66 -12.24
C ALA A 80 8.69 -5.99 -10.79
N TRP A 81 7.53 -6.62 -10.60
CA TRP A 81 7.02 -7.07 -9.32
C TRP A 81 6.10 -8.28 -9.50
N VAL A 82 6.11 -9.20 -8.53
CA VAL A 82 5.32 -10.44 -8.57
C VAL A 82 4.72 -10.71 -7.19
N LEU A 83 3.45 -11.08 -7.15
CA LEU A 83 2.84 -11.62 -5.93
C LEU A 83 3.39 -13.03 -5.68
N GLU A 84 4.02 -13.25 -4.52
CA GLU A 84 4.79 -14.47 -4.20
C GLU A 84 4.00 -15.78 -4.32
N ARG A 85 2.70 -15.74 -4.03
CA ARG A 85 1.82 -16.91 -4.10
C ARG A 85 0.48 -16.51 -4.69
N ARG A 86 -0.14 -17.43 -5.38
CA ARG A 86 -1.52 -17.31 -5.87
C ARG A 86 -2.49 -17.04 -4.72
N LEU A 87 -3.60 -16.43 -5.07
CA LEU A 87 -4.75 -16.25 -4.17
C LEU A 87 -5.83 -17.26 -4.54
N ASN A 88 -6.26 -18.02 -3.56
CA ASN A 88 -7.44 -18.88 -3.70
C ASN A 88 -8.73 -18.03 -3.76
N PRO A 89 -9.84 -18.56 -4.25
CA PRO A 89 -11.15 -17.89 -4.20
C PRO A 89 -11.46 -17.30 -2.82
N GLY A 90 -11.81 -16.02 -2.77
CA GLY A 90 -12.11 -15.28 -1.54
C GLY A 90 -10.88 -14.87 -0.69
N GLU A 91 -9.69 -15.29 -1.08
CA GLU A 91 -8.46 -14.94 -0.34
C GLU A 91 -8.11 -13.46 -0.51
N ARG A 92 -7.55 -12.89 0.55
CA ARG A 92 -7.03 -11.51 0.58
C ARG A 92 -5.61 -11.52 1.10
N ARG A 93 -4.78 -10.67 0.52
CA ARG A 93 -3.39 -10.49 0.96
C ARG A 93 -2.97 -9.05 0.82
N VAL A 94 -2.20 -8.58 1.80
CA VAL A 94 -1.52 -7.28 1.70
C VAL A 94 -0.05 -7.56 1.41
N ALA A 95 0.49 -6.86 0.43
CA ALA A 95 1.91 -6.89 0.10
C ALA A 95 2.41 -5.48 -0.20
N THR A 96 3.69 -5.25 0.02
CA THR A 96 4.34 -4.02 -0.41
C THR A 96 4.66 -4.11 -1.90
N VAL A 97 4.18 -3.13 -2.65
CA VAL A 97 4.50 -2.93 -4.07
C VAL A 97 5.39 -1.71 -4.16
N GLU A 98 6.53 -1.86 -4.80
CA GLU A 98 7.46 -0.77 -5.08
C GLU A 98 7.75 -0.74 -6.57
N LEU A 99 7.38 0.36 -7.23
CA LEU A 99 7.54 0.57 -8.66
C LEU A 99 8.13 1.96 -8.92
N GLU A 100 8.96 2.03 -9.95
CA GLU A 100 9.47 3.30 -10.48
C GLU A 100 8.45 3.94 -11.45
N PRO A 101 8.53 5.26 -11.70
CA PRO A 101 7.69 5.90 -12.70
C PRO A 101 7.76 5.22 -14.07
N GLY A 102 6.61 5.07 -14.75
CA GLY A 102 6.54 4.45 -16.06
C GLY A 102 5.17 3.87 -16.39
N ALA A 103 5.07 3.30 -17.59
CA ALA A 103 3.87 2.58 -18.03
C ALA A 103 4.03 1.07 -17.76
N TYR A 104 2.99 0.46 -17.24
CA TYR A 104 3.00 -0.92 -16.78
C TYR A 104 1.76 -1.68 -17.23
N MET A 105 1.87 -2.98 -17.17
CA MET A 105 0.77 -3.92 -17.33
C MET A 105 0.69 -4.82 -16.08
N ALA A 106 -0.48 -4.91 -15.47
CA ALA A 106 -0.85 -5.90 -14.47
C ALA A 106 -1.39 -7.12 -15.20
N ILE A 107 -0.90 -8.32 -14.90
CA ILE A 107 -1.21 -9.54 -15.65
C ILE A 107 -1.44 -10.69 -14.68
N CYS A 108 -2.48 -11.50 -14.93
CA CYS A 108 -2.64 -12.83 -14.35
C CYS A 108 -2.27 -13.88 -15.41
N ASP A 109 -1.19 -14.64 -15.21
CA ASP A 109 -0.74 -15.69 -16.13
C ASP A 109 -1.20 -17.09 -15.72
N PHE A 110 -2.04 -17.19 -14.68
CA PHE A 110 -2.52 -18.48 -14.21
C PHE A 110 -3.45 -19.13 -15.24
N SER A 111 -3.13 -20.37 -15.62
CA SER A 111 -3.98 -21.20 -16.49
C SER A 111 -4.44 -20.55 -17.82
N GLY A 112 -3.64 -19.62 -18.36
CA GLY A 112 -3.95 -18.93 -19.60
C GLY A 112 -5.02 -17.82 -19.47
N HIS A 113 -5.18 -17.25 -18.27
CA HIS A 113 -6.08 -16.13 -18.02
C HIS A 113 -5.66 -14.87 -18.78
N ASP A 114 -4.35 -14.66 -18.97
CA ASP A 114 -3.79 -13.60 -19.82
C ASP A 114 -4.30 -13.70 -21.26
N GLY A 115 -4.32 -14.90 -21.84
CA GLY A 115 -4.88 -15.16 -23.18
C GLY A 115 -6.39 -14.93 -23.29
N ARG A 116 -7.10 -14.81 -22.16
CA ARG A 116 -8.53 -14.48 -22.07
C ARG A 116 -8.77 -13.01 -21.73
N GLY A 117 -7.70 -12.20 -21.68
CA GLY A 117 -7.79 -10.77 -21.45
C GLY A 117 -7.61 -10.35 -19.98
N MET A 118 -7.11 -11.22 -19.10
CA MET A 118 -6.89 -10.87 -17.71
C MET A 118 -5.60 -10.05 -17.54
N PHE A 119 -5.63 -8.84 -18.01
CA PHE A 119 -4.59 -7.83 -17.86
C PHE A 119 -5.19 -6.41 -17.80
N THR A 120 -4.44 -5.49 -17.22
CA THR A 120 -4.83 -4.07 -17.11
C THR A 120 -3.59 -3.20 -17.26
N GLU A 121 -3.65 -2.22 -18.16
CA GLU A 121 -2.60 -1.21 -18.29
C GLU A 121 -2.77 -0.11 -17.24
N PHE A 122 -1.64 0.34 -16.67
CA PHE A 122 -1.65 1.42 -15.69
C PHE A 122 -0.34 2.23 -15.76
N THR A 123 -0.36 3.41 -15.18
CA THR A 123 0.80 4.31 -15.13
C THR A 123 1.24 4.48 -13.68
N VAL A 124 2.54 4.44 -13.44
CA VAL A 124 3.15 4.87 -12.18
C VAL A 124 3.64 6.30 -12.37
N ALA A 125 3.00 7.23 -11.67
CA ALA A 125 3.37 8.64 -11.68
C ALA A 125 4.53 8.91 -10.70
N PRO A 126 5.42 9.88 -10.96
CA PRO A 126 6.42 10.31 -10.00
C PRO A 126 5.74 10.67 -8.67
N ALA A 127 6.39 10.31 -7.54
CA ALA A 127 5.92 10.78 -6.24
C ALA A 127 6.00 12.32 -6.20
N ALA A 128 5.00 12.97 -5.60
CA ALA A 128 4.88 14.43 -5.57
C ALA A 128 6.09 15.16 -4.95
N ASP A 129 6.89 14.44 -4.14
CA ASP A 129 8.09 14.94 -3.47
C ASP A 129 9.41 14.36 -4.04
N SER A 130 9.39 13.61 -5.13
CA SER A 130 10.65 13.18 -5.76
C SER A 130 11.26 14.34 -6.51
N PRO A 131 12.46 14.84 -6.11
CA PRO A 131 13.15 15.81 -6.91
C PRO A 131 13.39 15.23 -8.30
N GLU A 132 12.88 15.90 -9.31
CA GLU A 132 13.08 15.57 -10.72
C GLU A 132 14.57 15.31 -10.95
N ARG A 133 14.94 14.07 -11.26
CA ARG A 133 16.33 13.76 -11.61
C ARG A 133 16.64 14.51 -12.89
N PRO A 134 17.54 15.53 -12.86
CA PRO A 134 17.86 16.25 -14.07
C PRO A 134 18.37 15.25 -15.11
N ASP A 135 17.82 15.36 -16.29
CA ASP A 135 18.03 14.53 -17.46
C ASP A 135 19.41 13.88 -17.54
N ALA A 136 19.42 12.56 -17.74
CA ALA A 136 20.62 11.89 -18.20
C ALA A 136 21.06 12.57 -19.51
N ALA A 137 22.21 13.22 -19.45
CA ALA A 137 22.80 13.87 -20.63
C ALA A 137 22.88 12.85 -21.79
N PRO A 138 22.58 13.25 -23.03
CA PRO A 138 22.70 12.36 -24.16
C PRO A 138 24.15 11.88 -24.28
N PRO A 139 24.39 10.63 -24.75
CA PRO A 139 25.73 10.11 -24.91
C PRO A 139 26.54 10.99 -25.87
N PRO A 140 27.84 11.20 -25.63
CA PRO A 140 28.69 11.97 -26.54
C PRO A 140 28.78 11.31 -27.91
N SER A 141 28.65 12.13 -28.94
CA SER A 141 28.78 11.73 -30.35
C SER A 141 30.18 11.27 -30.71
#